data_4dee43dc10e8ec7e6c9747be88855945
#
_entry.id   4dee43dc10e8ec7e6c9747be88855945
#
_cell.length_a   1.000
_cell.length_b   1.000
_cell.length_c   1.000
_cell.angle_alpha   90.00
_cell.angle_beta   90.00
_cell.angle_gamma   90.00
#
_symmetry.space_group_name_H-M   'P 1'
#
loop_
_entity.id
_entity.type
_entity.pdbx_description
1 polymer ?
#
loop_
_entity_poly.entity_id
_entity_poly.type
_entity_poly.pdbx_seq_one_letter_code
_entity_poly.pdbx_strand_id
1 'polypeptide(L)'
;FAEAFSDPVIDTEPIPGEPTQVPPMSFYLAYHGENNRPLMEAMARYYRSRFPDLVWTAPHCADSSSRVGQKIRLGVVSRYFGEHAVALMTFGLLAGLPRDKFHVSAVTFSGDFVSSRMRNATDAVVVAPARITQAREVIAGEAFDILLYADIGMEPLSYFLAFARLAPVQCVTWGHPDTTGLSTVDYYISNDLAEPENGQDSYTEKLVRLEGVQSSYPRMAKPHVVPTREALGLSEEGAFYLCPQNCIKIHPDMDVPLAEILRRDRDGRLVLFEGADPNWNQLLLDRWRPVFGAEMDRVTVLPHRPLDAFLGVIAAADVVLDTWPFGAGNTNYQTFAMGVPVVTLPGRWIRGRGTLAHYKHMGFSDCVAATPEEYIEIAVRLGTDAEF
;
A
#
# COMPACT_ATOMS: atom_id res chain seq x y z
N PHE A 1 -0.64 -22.10 -7.48
CA PHE A 1 -1.71 -21.10 -7.70
C PHE A 1 -1.73 -20.65 -9.18
N ALA A 2 -0.59 -20.26 -9.77
CA ALA A 2 -0.51 -19.90 -11.20
C ALA A 2 -0.88 -21.09 -12.12
N GLU A 3 -0.50 -22.31 -11.76
CA GLU A 3 -0.89 -23.53 -12.47
C GLU A 3 -2.41 -23.77 -12.47
N ALA A 4 -3.10 -23.43 -11.37
CA ALA A 4 -4.54 -23.54 -11.28
C ALA A 4 -5.30 -22.65 -12.27
N PHE A 5 -4.72 -21.51 -12.68
CA PHE A 5 -5.29 -20.61 -13.69
C PHE A 5 -4.82 -20.90 -15.11
N SER A 6 -3.80 -21.75 -15.28
CA SER A 6 -3.31 -22.22 -16.57
C SER A 6 -3.86 -23.59 -16.97
N ASP A 7 -4.55 -24.28 -16.04
CA ASP A 7 -5.15 -25.60 -16.30
C ASP A 7 -6.36 -25.45 -17.23
N PRO A 8 -6.38 -26.13 -18.39
CA PRO A 8 -7.51 -26.13 -19.31
C PRO A 8 -8.79 -26.78 -18.74
N VAL A 9 -8.72 -27.39 -17.56
CA VAL A 9 -9.86 -28.00 -16.87
C VAL A 9 -10.69 -26.97 -16.07
N ILE A 10 -10.22 -25.72 -15.88
CA ILE A 10 -11.06 -24.68 -15.26
C ILE A 10 -12.25 -24.41 -16.18
N ASP A 11 -13.46 -24.67 -15.65
CA ASP A 11 -14.71 -24.34 -16.33
C ASP A 11 -14.76 -22.83 -16.62
N THR A 12 -14.63 -22.50 -17.90
CA THR A 12 -14.65 -21.13 -18.43
C THR A 12 -15.95 -20.79 -19.12
N GLU A 13 -17.02 -21.60 -18.94
CA GLU A 13 -18.31 -21.25 -19.51
C GLU A 13 -18.74 -19.86 -19.06
N PRO A 14 -19.12 -18.97 -19.98
CA PRO A 14 -19.51 -17.62 -19.65
C PRO A 14 -20.69 -17.58 -18.67
N ILE A 15 -20.60 -16.71 -17.66
CA ILE A 15 -21.69 -16.38 -16.75
C ILE A 15 -22.20 -14.98 -17.12
N PRO A 16 -23.48 -14.83 -17.47
CA PRO A 16 -24.07 -13.51 -17.70
C PRO A 16 -24.05 -12.65 -16.42
N GLY A 17 -23.83 -11.35 -16.60
CA GLY A 17 -23.90 -10.37 -15.52
C GLY A 17 -22.57 -10.13 -14.79
N GLU A 18 -22.70 -9.61 -13.58
CA GLU A 18 -21.57 -9.20 -12.73
C GLU A 18 -21.12 -10.32 -11.82
N PRO A 19 -19.84 -10.39 -11.44
CA PRO A 19 -19.39 -11.29 -10.37
C PRO A 19 -20.07 -10.91 -9.06
N THR A 20 -20.96 -11.78 -8.57
CA THR A 20 -21.74 -11.55 -7.33
C THR A 20 -21.08 -12.17 -6.11
N GLN A 21 -20.27 -13.19 -6.29
CA GLN A 21 -19.46 -13.81 -5.26
C GLN A 21 -18.00 -13.67 -5.68
N VAL A 22 -17.31 -12.74 -5.05
CA VAL A 22 -15.91 -12.47 -5.35
C VAL A 22 -15.08 -13.14 -4.27
N PRO A 23 -14.12 -14.00 -4.66
CA PRO A 23 -13.16 -14.53 -3.70
C PRO A 23 -12.35 -13.38 -3.10
N PRO A 24 -11.67 -13.61 -1.97
CA PRO A 24 -10.75 -12.64 -1.39
C PRO A 24 -9.83 -12.10 -2.47
N MET A 25 -9.68 -10.77 -2.50
CA MET A 25 -8.81 -10.13 -3.47
C MET A 25 -7.36 -10.62 -3.33
N SER A 26 -6.60 -10.50 -4.41
CA SER A 26 -5.18 -10.80 -4.47
C SER A 26 -4.30 -9.91 -3.57
N PHE A 27 -4.89 -9.07 -2.73
CA PHE A 27 -4.22 -8.10 -1.87
C PHE A 27 -3.04 -8.69 -1.10
N TYR A 28 -3.26 -9.85 -0.45
CA TYR A 28 -2.23 -10.49 0.36
C TYR A 28 -1.12 -11.18 -0.44
N LEU A 29 -1.29 -11.38 -1.75
CA LEU A 29 -0.24 -11.95 -2.61
C LEU A 29 1.00 -11.05 -2.65
N ALA A 30 0.82 -9.74 -2.51
CA ALA A 30 1.92 -8.78 -2.45
C ALA A 30 2.88 -9.03 -1.27
N TYR A 31 2.44 -9.71 -0.20
CA TYR A 31 3.24 -9.98 1.00
C TYR A 31 4.23 -11.15 0.86
N HIS A 32 4.08 -11.98 -0.18
CA HIS A 32 4.92 -13.16 -0.39
C HIS A 32 6.24 -12.87 -1.11
N GLY A 33 6.47 -11.65 -1.59
CA GLY A 33 7.73 -11.27 -2.23
C GLY A 33 7.98 -11.85 -3.62
N GLU A 34 6.94 -12.38 -4.27
CA GLU A 34 7.01 -12.98 -5.60
C GLU A 34 6.60 -11.99 -6.71
N ASN A 35 6.99 -12.27 -7.96
CA ASN A 35 6.47 -11.52 -9.10
C ASN A 35 5.04 -11.95 -9.41
N ASN A 36 4.07 -11.11 -9.06
CA ASN A 36 2.66 -11.41 -9.22
C ASN A 36 2.14 -11.18 -10.66
N ARG A 37 2.91 -10.55 -11.55
CA ARG A 37 2.45 -10.21 -12.90
C ARG A 37 1.87 -11.42 -13.66
N PRO A 38 2.52 -12.59 -13.74
CA PRO A 38 1.96 -13.74 -14.46
C PRO A 38 0.63 -14.21 -13.88
N LEU A 39 0.50 -14.19 -12.55
CA LEU A 39 -0.72 -14.59 -11.86
C LEU A 39 -1.84 -13.56 -12.08
N MET A 40 -1.55 -12.27 -11.97
CA MET A 40 -2.54 -11.21 -12.16
C MET A 40 -3.05 -11.18 -13.61
N GLU A 41 -2.17 -11.39 -14.60
CA GLU A 41 -2.56 -11.55 -16.01
C GLU A 41 -3.44 -12.80 -16.23
N ALA A 42 -3.13 -13.93 -15.56
CA ALA A 42 -3.94 -15.13 -15.64
C ALA A 42 -5.33 -14.91 -15.01
N MET A 43 -5.40 -14.27 -13.85
CA MET A 43 -6.66 -13.90 -13.20
C MET A 43 -7.50 -12.97 -14.07
N ALA A 44 -6.88 -11.96 -14.69
CA ALA A 44 -7.58 -11.05 -15.59
C ALA A 44 -8.15 -11.77 -16.82
N ARG A 45 -7.38 -12.71 -17.42
CA ARG A 45 -7.88 -13.55 -18.53
C ARG A 45 -9.07 -14.41 -18.09
N TYR A 46 -8.96 -15.05 -16.93
CA TYR A 46 -10.03 -15.88 -16.37
C TYR A 46 -11.33 -15.08 -16.18
N TYR A 47 -11.26 -13.93 -15.47
CA TYR A 47 -12.47 -13.12 -15.24
C TYR A 47 -13.08 -12.56 -16.52
N ARG A 48 -12.24 -12.16 -17.49
CA ARG A 48 -12.71 -11.69 -18.79
C ARG A 48 -13.44 -12.78 -19.58
N SER A 49 -12.96 -14.01 -19.53
CA SER A 49 -13.59 -15.18 -20.15
C SER A 49 -14.88 -15.58 -19.43
N ARG A 50 -14.83 -15.60 -18.10
CA ARG A 50 -15.95 -16.05 -17.26
C ARG A 50 -17.09 -15.04 -17.20
N PHE A 51 -16.80 -13.74 -17.23
CA PHE A 51 -17.75 -12.64 -17.13
C PHE A 51 -17.56 -11.66 -18.31
N PRO A 52 -17.98 -12.02 -19.52
CA PRO A 52 -17.76 -11.18 -20.71
C PRO A 52 -18.44 -9.81 -20.60
N ASP A 53 -19.52 -9.68 -19.80
CA ASP A 53 -20.22 -8.41 -19.55
C ASP A 53 -19.38 -7.38 -18.79
N LEU A 54 -18.24 -7.76 -18.20
CA LEU A 54 -17.26 -6.83 -17.66
C LEU A 54 -16.59 -5.99 -18.75
N VAL A 55 -16.45 -6.57 -19.95
CA VAL A 55 -15.80 -5.87 -21.08
C VAL A 55 -16.79 -4.90 -21.71
N TRP A 56 -16.49 -3.63 -21.56
CA TRP A 56 -17.33 -2.56 -22.08
C TRP A 56 -16.48 -1.32 -22.39
N THR A 57 -16.91 -0.51 -23.36
CA THR A 57 -16.21 0.73 -23.72
C THR A 57 -17.18 1.88 -23.70
N ALA A 58 -16.85 2.92 -22.95
CA ALA A 58 -17.65 4.15 -22.90
C ALA A 58 -17.69 4.83 -24.28
N PRO A 59 -18.85 5.34 -24.71
CA PRO A 59 -19.02 5.91 -26.07
C PRO A 59 -17.98 7.01 -26.40
N HIS A 60 -17.67 7.89 -25.44
CA HIS A 60 -16.70 8.98 -25.64
C HIS A 60 -15.25 8.49 -25.84
N CYS A 61 -14.92 7.25 -25.47
CA CYS A 61 -13.59 6.67 -25.71
C CYS A 61 -13.36 6.31 -27.19
N ALA A 62 -14.43 6.16 -27.97
CA ALA A 62 -14.35 5.89 -29.39
C ALA A 62 -14.23 7.20 -30.23
N ASP A 63 -14.54 8.33 -29.63
CA ASP A 63 -14.46 9.64 -30.27
C ASP A 63 -13.08 10.27 -30.03
N SER A 64 -12.26 10.28 -31.08
CA SER A 64 -10.93 10.89 -31.04
C SER A 64 -10.94 12.43 -31.20
N SER A 65 -12.11 13.08 -31.15
CA SER A 65 -12.19 14.55 -31.25
C SER A 65 -11.44 15.17 -30.06
N SER A 66 -10.27 15.74 -30.35
CA SER A 66 -9.45 16.41 -29.32
C SER A 66 -10.22 17.61 -28.75
N ARG A 67 -10.35 17.64 -27.43
CA ARG A 67 -10.89 18.83 -26.71
C ARG A 67 -9.81 19.90 -26.58
N VAL A 68 -9.25 20.33 -27.72
CA VAL A 68 -8.20 21.35 -27.76
C VAL A 68 -8.66 22.60 -27.03
N GLY A 69 -7.86 23.08 -26.08
CA GLY A 69 -8.14 24.30 -25.30
C GLY A 69 -9.09 24.12 -24.11
N GLN A 70 -9.59 22.93 -23.84
CA GLN A 70 -10.37 22.63 -22.63
C GLN A 70 -9.45 22.03 -21.53
N LYS A 71 -9.89 22.15 -20.27
CA LYS A 71 -9.21 21.46 -19.15
C LYS A 71 -9.33 19.94 -19.30
N ILE A 72 -8.27 19.25 -18.95
CA ILE A 72 -8.25 17.79 -18.87
C ILE A 72 -9.18 17.35 -17.72
N ARG A 73 -10.18 16.56 -18.01
CA ARG A 73 -11.10 15.99 -17.01
C ARG A 73 -10.46 14.72 -16.41
N LEU A 74 -9.98 14.86 -15.20
CA LEU A 74 -9.38 13.74 -14.44
C LEU A 74 -10.38 13.22 -13.40
N GLY A 75 -10.77 11.96 -13.54
CA GLY A 75 -11.47 11.23 -12.49
C GLY A 75 -10.49 10.41 -11.67
N VAL A 76 -10.54 10.52 -10.35
CA VAL A 76 -9.76 9.65 -9.44
C VAL A 76 -10.71 8.74 -8.69
N VAL A 77 -10.58 7.44 -8.93
CA VAL A 77 -11.51 6.42 -8.43
C VAL A 77 -10.97 5.80 -7.17
N SER A 78 -11.73 5.84 -6.07
CA SER A 78 -11.43 5.13 -4.84
C SER A 78 -12.64 5.00 -3.92
N ARG A 79 -12.69 3.89 -3.15
CA ARG A 79 -13.59 3.71 -2.02
C ARG A 79 -13.06 4.33 -0.73
N TYR A 80 -11.78 4.69 -0.69
CA TYR A 80 -11.03 5.01 0.52
C TYR A 80 -10.71 6.51 0.63
N PHE A 81 -11.61 7.41 0.19
CA PHE A 81 -11.44 8.87 0.34
C PHE A 81 -11.85 9.41 1.73
N GLY A 82 -12.20 8.52 2.66
CA GLY A 82 -12.45 8.83 4.08
C GLY A 82 -11.18 8.94 4.92
N GLU A 83 -11.26 8.49 6.17
CA GLU A 83 -10.13 8.42 7.09
C GLU A 83 -9.29 7.16 6.83
N HIS A 84 -8.59 7.14 5.70
CA HIS A 84 -7.82 5.98 5.26
C HIS A 84 -6.46 6.39 4.68
N ALA A 85 -5.48 5.48 4.73
CA ALA A 85 -4.12 5.72 4.21
C ALA A 85 -4.13 6.12 2.73
N VAL A 86 -4.97 5.52 1.89
CA VAL A 86 -5.11 5.88 0.46
C VAL A 86 -5.48 7.34 0.29
N ALA A 87 -6.45 7.86 1.09
CA ALA A 87 -6.81 9.27 1.03
C ALA A 87 -5.63 10.18 1.39
N LEU A 88 -4.88 9.85 2.44
CA LEU A 88 -3.71 10.63 2.86
C LEU A 88 -2.60 10.61 1.79
N MET A 89 -2.36 9.46 1.19
CA MET A 89 -1.31 9.28 0.18
C MET A 89 -1.67 9.92 -1.17
N THR A 90 -2.95 9.98 -1.55
CA THR A 90 -3.39 10.61 -2.81
C THR A 90 -3.71 12.09 -2.67
N PHE A 91 -3.94 12.58 -1.46
CA PHE A 91 -4.33 13.97 -1.20
C PHE A 91 -3.39 14.98 -1.87
N GLY A 92 -2.09 14.85 -1.67
CA GLY A 92 -1.11 15.82 -2.19
C GLY A 92 -1.07 15.85 -3.72
N LEU A 93 -1.26 14.70 -4.38
CA LEU A 93 -1.39 14.62 -5.83
C LEU A 93 -2.62 15.43 -6.28
N LEU A 94 -3.78 15.19 -5.69
CA LEU A 94 -5.03 15.85 -6.08
C LEU A 94 -5.00 17.37 -5.80
N ALA A 95 -4.48 17.75 -4.63
CA ALA A 95 -4.38 19.15 -4.24
C ALA A 95 -3.37 19.93 -5.08
N GLY A 96 -2.27 19.29 -5.51
CA GLY A 96 -1.16 19.90 -6.23
C GLY A 96 -1.38 20.07 -7.75
N LEU A 97 -2.37 19.40 -8.34
CA LEU A 97 -2.64 19.53 -9.78
C LEU A 97 -3.08 20.95 -10.14
N PRO A 98 -2.51 21.57 -11.19
CA PRO A 98 -2.84 22.92 -11.60
C PRO A 98 -4.27 23.00 -12.17
N ARG A 99 -5.12 23.81 -11.53
CA ARG A 99 -6.55 23.93 -11.86
C ARG A 99 -6.83 24.74 -13.14
N ASP A 100 -5.84 25.40 -13.68
CA ASP A 100 -5.91 25.98 -15.03
C ASP A 100 -5.85 24.90 -16.13
N LYS A 101 -5.22 23.77 -15.87
CA LYS A 101 -5.06 22.66 -16.82
C LYS A 101 -6.01 21.48 -16.54
N PHE A 102 -6.35 21.23 -15.28
CA PHE A 102 -7.13 20.07 -14.87
C PHE A 102 -8.46 20.46 -14.21
N HIS A 103 -9.51 19.70 -14.51
CA HIS A 103 -10.70 19.58 -13.69
C HIS A 103 -10.67 18.22 -13.01
N VAL A 104 -10.52 18.21 -11.68
CA VAL A 104 -10.28 16.99 -10.89
C VAL A 104 -11.53 16.59 -10.14
N SER A 105 -12.02 15.39 -10.39
CA SER A 105 -13.17 14.81 -9.70
C SER A 105 -12.76 13.61 -8.87
N ALA A 106 -13.17 13.58 -7.59
CA ALA A 106 -13.13 12.35 -6.79
C ALA A 106 -14.33 11.47 -7.19
N VAL A 107 -14.08 10.25 -7.63
CA VAL A 107 -15.11 9.26 -7.97
C VAL A 107 -15.16 8.22 -6.87
N THR A 108 -16.28 8.10 -6.19
CA THR A 108 -16.52 7.16 -5.09
C THR A 108 -17.86 6.44 -5.27
N PHE A 109 -18.22 5.58 -4.34
CA PHE A 109 -19.42 4.75 -4.48
C PHE A 109 -20.43 5.00 -3.38
N SER A 110 -21.70 4.67 -3.66
CA SER A 110 -22.79 4.83 -2.70
C SER A 110 -22.49 4.11 -1.38
N GLY A 111 -22.61 4.82 -0.28
CA GLY A 111 -22.29 4.35 1.06
C GLY A 111 -20.87 4.65 1.54
N ASP A 112 -19.97 5.10 0.65
CA ASP A 112 -18.61 5.45 1.03
C ASP A 112 -18.53 6.89 1.58
N PHE A 113 -17.67 7.11 2.56
CA PHE A 113 -17.43 8.42 3.15
C PHE A 113 -16.29 9.14 2.42
N VAL A 114 -16.50 10.40 2.08
CA VAL A 114 -15.47 11.29 1.55
C VAL A 114 -15.17 12.39 2.58
N SER A 115 -13.95 12.44 3.07
CA SER A 115 -13.52 13.42 4.07
C SER A 115 -13.58 14.85 3.52
N SER A 116 -13.72 15.84 4.41
CA SER A 116 -13.68 17.25 4.03
C SER A 116 -12.37 17.64 3.35
N ARG A 117 -11.26 17.05 3.77
CA ARG A 117 -9.95 17.23 3.14
C ARG A 117 -9.97 16.85 1.65
N MET A 118 -10.51 15.66 1.33
CA MET A 118 -10.59 15.18 -0.05
C MET A 118 -11.58 16.00 -0.88
N ARG A 119 -12.72 16.40 -0.31
CA ARG A 119 -13.67 17.31 -0.97
C ARG A 119 -13.03 18.64 -1.35
N ASN A 120 -12.22 19.21 -0.46
CA ASN A 120 -11.53 20.48 -0.70
C ASN A 120 -10.36 20.36 -1.69
N ALA A 121 -9.84 19.14 -1.89
CA ALA A 121 -8.76 18.86 -2.83
C ALA A 121 -9.24 18.58 -4.26
N THR A 122 -10.56 18.58 -4.51
CA THR A 122 -11.16 18.26 -5.81
C THR A 122 -12.17 19.31 -6.22
N ASP A 123 -12.42 19.44 -7.54
CA ASP A 123 -13.41 20.36 -8.09
C ASP A 123 -14.83 19.78 -8.00
N ALA A 124 -14.96 18.45 -8.01
CA ALA A 124 -16.23 17.74 -7.90
C ALA A 124 -16.08 16.40 -7.17
N VAL A 125 -17.21 15.90 -6.67
CA VAL A 125 -17.34 14.53 -6.14
C VAL A 125 -18.45 13.84 -6.92
N VAL A 126 -18.09 12.74 -7.59
CA VAL A 126 -19.03 11.89 -8.33
C VAL A 126 -19.29 10.64 -7.48
N VAL A 127 -20.54 10.40 -7.14
CA VAL A 127 -20.96 9.22 -6.37
C VAL A 127 -21.66 8.24 -7.31
N ALA A 128 -21.00 7.16 -7.63
CA ALA A 128 -21.54 6.10 -8.46
C ALA A 128 -22.23 5.02 -7.58
N PRO A 129 -23.23 4.29 -8.10
CA PRO A 129 -23.77 3.11 -7.41
C PRO A 129 -22.69 2.06 -7.15
N ALA A 130 -22.83 1.30 -6.05
CA ALA A 130 -21.89 0.21 -5.72
C ALA A 130 -22.19 -1.08 -6.50
N ARG A 131 -22.55 -0.96 -7.79
CA ARG A 131 -22.78 -2.04 -8.76
C ARG A 131 -22.06 -1.71 -10.06
N ILE A 132 -21.30 -2.65 -10.60
CA ILE A 132 -20.38 -2.44 -11.72
C ILE A 132 -21.11 -1.85 -12.93
N THR A 133 -22.22 -2.47 -13.37
CA THR A 133 -22.97 -2.02 -14.56
C THR A 133 -23.47 -0.58 -14.42
N GLN A 134 -24.03 -0.25 -13.25
CA GLN A 134 -24.55 1.09 -13.00
C GLN A 134 -23.43 2.12 -12.77
N ALA A 135 -22.35 1.72 -12.08
CA ALA A 135 -21.21 2.60 -11.83
C ALA A 135 -20.52 3.02 -13.14
N ARG A 136 -20.31 2.06 -14.07
CA ARG A 136 -19.68 2.38 -15.36
C ARG A 136 -20.51 3.37 -16.20
N GLU A 137 -21.84 3.31 -16.14
CA GLU A 137 -22.72 4.24 -16.85
C GLU A 137 -22.61 5.67 -16.28
N VAL A 138 -22.60 5.80 -14.94
CA VAL A 138 -22.41 7.10 -14.27
C VAL A 138 -21.04 7.69 -14.60
N ILE A 139 -19.97 6.88 -14.49
CA ILE A 139 -18.60 7.33 -14.76
C ILE A 139 -18.42 7.70 -16.25
N ALA A 140 -18.97 6.90 -17.15
CA ALA A 140 -18.95 7.19 -18.58
C ALA A 140 -19.69 8.50 -18.94
N GLY A 141 -20.78 8.79 -18.23
CA GLY A 141 -21.53 10.05 -18.39
C GLY A 141 -20.71 11.29 -18.05
N GLU A 142 -19.70 11.16 -17.18
CA GLU A 142 -18.76 12.25 -16.86
C GLU A 142 -17.77 12.52 -17.99
N ALA A 143 -17.58 11.61 -18.93
CA ALA A 143 -16.68 11.72 -20.07
C ALA A 143 -15.27 12.20 -19.67
N PHE A 144 -14.65 11.51 -18.71
CA PHE A 144 -13.28 11.77 -18.28
C PHE A 144 -12.27 11.52 -19.41
N ASP A 145 -11.26 12.38 -19.52
CA ASP A 145 -10.12 12.18 -20.43
C ASP A 145 -9.13 11.17 -19.83
N ILE A 146 -8.99 11.22 -18.51
CA ILE A 146 -8.11 10.32 -17.74
C ILE A 146 -8.88 9.80 -16.53
N LEU A 147 -8.79 8.48 -16.27
CA LEU A 147 -9.15 7.86 -15.01
C LEU A 147 -7.91 7.37 -14.29
N LEU A 148 -7.73 7.75 -13.03
CA LEU A 148 -6.71 7.25 -12.13
C LEU A 148 -7.38 6.41 -11.04
N TYR A 149 -7.09 5.12 -11.01
CA TYR A 149 -7.52 4.22 -9.95
C TYR A 149 -6.50 4.24 -8.82
N ALA A 150 -6.94 4.61 -7.61
CA ALA A 150 -6.05 4.74 -6.47
C ALA A 150 -5.95 3.46 -5.61
N ASP A 151 -6.83 2.47 -5.81
CA ASP A 151 -7.00 1.34 -4.90
C ASP A 151 -7.26 -0.02 -5.57
N ILE A 152 -7.01 -0.17 -6.88
CA ILE A 152 -7.13 -1.48 -7.55
C ILE A 152 -6.24 -2.49 -6.80
N GLY A 153 -6.82 -3.65 -6.49
CA GLY A 153 -6.18 -4.71 -5.70
C GLY A 153 -6.57 -4.72 -4.23
N MET A 154 -7.16 -3.63 -3.71
CA MET A 154 -7.60 -3.54 -2.31
C MET A 154 -9.04 -4.01 -2.11
N GLU A 155 -9.88 -3.85 -3.14
CA GLU A 155 -11.29 -4.26 -3.08
C GLU A 155 -11.82 -4.64 -4.48
N PRO A 156 -12.92 -5.42 -4.55
CA PRO A 156 -13.38 -5.99 -5.83
C PRO A 156 -13.97 -4.97 -6.80
N LEU A 157 -14.70 -3.96 -6.33
CA LEU A 157 -15.50 -3.09 -7.20
C LEU A 157 -14.63 -2.29 -8.16
N SER A 158 -13.57 -1.62 -7.67
CA SER A 158 -12.65 -0.87 -8.52
C SER A 158 -11.89 -1.79 -9.48
N TYR A 159 -11.51 -3.01 -9.03
CA TYR A 159 -10.86 -3.99 -9.90
C TYR A 159 -11.76 -4.43 -11.07
N PHE A 160 -13.00 -4.85 -10.79
CA PHE A 160 -13.91 -5.28 -11.86
C PHE A 160 -14.42 -4.15 -12.73
N LEU A 161 -14.56 -2.95 -12.18
CA LEU A 161 -14.89 -1.75 -12.96
C LEU A 161 -13.80 -1.44 -14.01
N ALA A 162 -12.53 -1.66 -13.65
CA ALA A 162 -11.40 -1.42 -14.54
C ALA A 162 -11.28 -2.42 -15.72
N PHE A 163 -12.09 -3.47 -15.79
CA PHE A 163 -12.23 -4.29 -17.00
C PHE A 163 -12.88 -3.53 -18.15
N ALA A 164 -13.64 -2.48 -17.86
CA ALA A 164 -14.21 -1.60 -18.86
C ALA A 164 -13.22 -0.47 -19.22
N ARG A 165 -13.31 0.03 -20.46
CA ARG A 165 -12.63 1.26 -20.90
C ARG A 165 -13.56 2.44 -20.63
N LEU A 166 -13.35 3.16 -19.54
CA LEU A 166 -14.20 4.25 -19.06
C LEU A 166 -13.61 5.65 -19.33
N ALA A 167 -12.36 5.71 -19.74
CA ALA A 167 -11.66 6.89 -20.24
C ALA A 167 -10.67 6.52 -21.33
N PRO A 168 -10.32 7.43 -22.26
CA PRO A 168 -9.28 7.22 -23.27
C PRO A 168 -7.94 6.79 -22.65
N VAL A 169 -7.61 7.32 -21.47
CA VAL A 169 -6.41 6.95 -20.70
C VAL A 169 -6.84 6.47 -19.32
N GLN A 170 -6.42 5.27 -18.95
CA GLN A 170 -6.65 4.70 -17.63
C GLN A 170 -5.33 4.39 -16.94
N CYS A 171 -5.18 4.86 -15.71
CA CYS A 171 -3.98 4.70 -14.91
C CYS A 171 -4.31 4.05 -13.56
N VAL A 172 -3.32 3.41 -12.98
CA VAL A 172 -3.35 2.95 -11.59
C VAL A 172 -2.13 3.49 -10.84
N THR A 173 -2.23 3.58 -9.54
CA THR A 173 -1.13 4.01 -8.67
C THR A 173 -1.03 3.16 -7.41
N TRP A 174 -0.08 3.47 -6.56
CA TRP A 174 0.46 2.71 -5.43
C TRP A 174 -0.47 2.47 -4.22
N GLY A 175 -1.75 2.77 -4.26
CA GLY A 175 -2.66 2.42 -3.15
C GLY A 175 -2.60 0.94 -2.80
N HIS A 176 -2.48 0.10 -3.84
CA HIS A 176 -1.97 -1.26 -3.74
C HIS A 176 -0.73 -1.40 -4.65
N PRO A 177 0.48 -1.60 -4.08
CA PRO A 177 1.71 -1.50 -4.86
C PRO A 177 2.02 -2.79 -5.64
N ASP A 178 1.13 -3.18 -6.53
CA ASP A 178 1.27 -4.33 -7.43
C ASP A 178 0.56 -4.05 -8.77
N THR A 179 0.91 -4.81 -9.81
CA THR A 179 0.26 -4.73 -11.12
C THR A 179 -1.20 -5.16 -11.06
N THR A 180 -2.03 -4.62 -11.94
CA THR A 180 -3.45 -5.02 -12.02
C THR A 180 -3.67 -6.27 -12.87
N GLY A 181 -2.76 -6.58 -13.80
CA GLY A 181 -2.94 -7.64 -14.81
C GLY A 181 -3.93 -7.28 -15.92
N LEU A 182 -4.49 -6.05 -15.93
CA LEU A 182 -5.55 -5.63 -16.84
C LEU A 182 -5.00 -4.92 -18.08
N SER A 183 -5.38 -5.38 -19.27
CA SER A 183 -5.03 -4.71 -20.53
C SER A 183 -5.82 -3.42 -20.80
N THR A 184 -6.80 -3.11 -19.98
CA THR A 184 -7.60 -1.89 -20.02
C THR A 184 -6.99 -0.75 -19.21
N VAL A 185 -5.99 -1.03 -18.38
CA VAL A 185 -5.21 -0.03 -17.64
C VAL A 185 -3.90 0.21 -18.38
N ASP A 186 -3.68 1.45 -18.82
CA ASP A 186 -2.58 1.79 -19.72
C ASP A 186 -1.26 2.04 -18.99
N TYR A 187 -1.33 2.72 -17.81
CA TYR A 187 -0.15 3.17 -17.09
C TYR A 187 -0.23 2.83 -15.61
N TYR A 188 0.92 2.39 -15.07
CA TYR A 188 1.16 2.36 -13.62
C TYR A 188 2.00 3.58 -13.24
N ILE A 189 1.42 4.48 -12.43
CA ILE A 189 2.12 5.69 -11.98
C ILE A 189 2.90 5.36 -10.71
N SER A 190 4.21 5.44 -10.77
CA SER A 190 5.15 5.14 -9.71
C SER A 190 6.18 6.26 -9.54
N ASN A 191 7.33 5.99 -8.90
CA ASN A 191 8.40 6.96 -8.71
C ASN A 191 9.78 6.35 -8.96
N ASP A 192 10.75 7.21 -9.29
CA ASP A 192 12.11 6.81 -9.65
C ASP A 192 12.97 6.35 -8.47
N LEU A 193 12.68 6.85 -7.25
CA LEU A 193 13.46 6.52 -6.06
C LEU A 193 13.14 5.12 -5.52
N ALA A 194 11.90 4.65 -5.69
CA ALA A 194 11.49 3.32 -5.24
C ALA A 194 11.66 2.24 -6.30
N GLU A 195 11.38 2.55 -7.58
CA GLU A 195 11.41 1.55 -8.62
C GLU A 195 12.83 1.03 -8.90
N PRO A 196 13.02 -0.30 -9.01
CA PRO A 196 14.27 -0.85 -9.51
C PRO A 196 14.43 -0.55 -11.02
N GLU A 197 15.66 -0.67 -11.55
CA GLU A 197 15.93 -0.41 -12.97
C GLU A 197 15.03 -1.25 -13.90
N ASN A 198 14.88 -2.52 -13.58
CA ASN A 198 14.04 -3.47 -14.30
C ASN A 198 12.57 -3.51 -13.81
N GLY A 199 12.08 -2.47 -13.12
CA GLY A 199 10.74 -2.43 -12.53
C GLY A 199 9.62 -2.73 -13.52
N GLN A 200 9.76 -2.33 -14.80
CA GLN A 200 8.79 -2.62 -15.86
C GLN A 200 8.43 -4.11 -15.99
N ASP A 201 9.33 -5.01 -15.68
CA ASP A 201 9.11 -6.46 -15.80
C ASP A 201 8.03 -6.98 -14.85
N SER A 202 7.68 -6.19 -13.82
CA SER A 202 6.67 -6.52 -12.80
C SER A 202 5.26 -6.01 -13.13
N TYR A 203 5.13 -5.21 -14.18
CA TYR A 203 3.88 -4.53 -14.52
C TYR A 203 3.35 -4.97 -15.90
N THR A 204 2.05 -5.19 -15.98
CA THR A 204 1.32 -5.35 -17.25
C THR A 204 1.19 -4.00 -17.93
N GLU A 205 0.96 -2.96 -17.13
CA GLU A 205 0.83 -1.57 -17.52
C GLU A 205 2.19 -0.97 -17.94
N LYS A 206 2.19 0.09 -18.71
CA LYS A 206 3.40 0.87 -18.94
C LYS A 206 3.78 1.63 -17.68
N LEU A 207 4.97 1.33 -17.13
CA LEU A 207 5.47 1.98 -15.93
C LEU A 207 5.87 3.44 -16.21
N VAL A 208 5.30 4.37 -15.45
CA VAL A 208 5.66 5.79 -15.44
C VAL A 208 6.30 6.11 -14.09
N ARG A 209 7.55 6.56 -14.10
CA ARG A 209 8.30 6.94 -12.90
C ARG A 209 8.28 8.46 -12.76
N LEU A 210 7.58 8.95 -11.75
CA LEU A 210 7.63 10.36 -11.38
C LEU A 210 8.92 10.62 -10.59
N GLU A 211 9.45 11.82 -10.70
CA GLU A 211 10.62 12.24 -9.92
C GLU A 211 10.26 12.37 -8.43
N GLY A 212 11.10 11.82 -7.56
CA GLY A 212 10.99 11.95 -6.11
C GLY A 212 10.25 10.80 -5.43
N VAL A 213 9.56 11.09 -4.32
CA VAL A 213 8.80 10.11 -3.54
C VAL A 213 7.37 9.99 -4.04
N GLN A 214 6.74 8.86 -3.71
CA GLN A 214 5.41 8.51 -4.24
C GLN A 214 4.26 9.39 -3.77
N SER A 215 4.42 10.17 -2.71
CA SER A 215 3.30 10.95 -2.15
C SER A 215 3.77 12.25 -1.53
N SER A 216 3.07 13.32 -1.82
CA SER A 216 3.13 14.56 -1.02
C SER A 216 2.21 14.39 0.20
N TYR A 217 2.74 13.73 1.23
CA TYR A 217 1.99 13.36 2.43
C TYR A 217 1.81 14.57 3.35
N PRO A 218 0.61 14.80 3.90
CA PRO A 218 0.40 15.88 4.84
C PRO A 218 1.23 15.66 6.12
N ARG A 219 1.91 16.71 6.60
CA ARG A 219 2.69 16.62 7.83
C ARG A 219 1.80 16.17 8.99
N MET A 220 2.20 15.11 9.67
CA MET A 220 1.50 14.63 10.87
C MET A 220 1.77 15.56 12.04
N ALA A 221 0.74 15.85 12.82
CA ALA A 221 0.90 16.53 14.11
C ALA A 221 1.65 15.60 15.09
N LYS A 222 2.38 16.21 16.00
CA LYS A 222 2.95 15.46 17.14
C LYS A 222 1.80 14.94 18.02
N PRO A 223 1.94 13.77 18.65
CA PRO A 223 0.95 13.21 19.52
C PRO A 223 0.76 14.09 20.77
N HIS A 224 -0.44 14.11 21.33
CA HIS A 224 -0.72 14.84 22.58
C HIS A 224 0.05 14.27 23.76
N VAL A 225 0.26 12.95 23.78
CA VAL A 225 0.99 12.25 24.84
C VAL A 225 1.96 11.25 24.21
N VAL A 226 3.23 11.31 24.63
CA VAL A 226 4.21 10.25 24.40
C VAL A 226 4.22 9.41 25.70
N PRO A 227 3.80 8.12 25.63
CA PRO A 227 3.75 7.28 26.82
C PRO A 227 5.17 6.98 27.33
N THR A 228 5.32 6.83 28.65
CA THR A 228 6.54 6.29 29.25
C THR A 228 6.66 4.79 28.94
N ARG A 229 7.86 4.25 29.02
CA ARG A 229 8.09 2.80 28.87
C ARG A 229 7.30 2.00 29.90
N GLU A 230 7.26 2.45 31.16
CA GLU A 230 6.44 1.85 32.21
C GLU A 230 4.95 1.78 31.84
N ALA A 231 4.39 2.85 31.27
CA ALA A 231 3.00 2.87 30.83
C ALA A 231 2.71 1.89 29.67
N LEU A 232 3.76 1.47 28.96
CA LEU A 232 3.70 0.44 27.91
C LEU A 232 4.03 -0.97 28.45
N GLY A 233 4.34 -1.10 29.75
CA GLY A 233 4.78 -2.37 30.35
C GLY A 233 6.20 -2.78 29.94
N LEU A 234 7.03 -1.80 29.54
CA LEU A 234 8.41 -2.01 29.11
C LEU A 234 9.39 -1.62 30.22
N SER A 235 10.59 -2.23 30.20
CA SER A 235 11.72 -1.80 31.04
C SER A 235 12.19 -0.41 30.63
N GLU A 236 12.69 0.36 31.58
CA GLU A 236 13.40 1.63 31.31
C GLU A 236 14.78 1.39 30.71
N GLU A 237 15.36 0.20 30.91
CA GLU A 237 16.65 -0.24 30.35
C GLU A 237 16.46 -0.96 29.02
N GLY A 238 17.52 -0.90 28.18
CA GLY A 238 17.57 -1.52 26.87
C GLY A 238 16.86 -0.74 25.77
N ALA A 239 17.07 -1.10 24.51
CA ALA A 239 16.45 -0.45 23.39
C ALA A 239 14.99 -0.87 23.18
N PHE A 240 14.18 0.07 22.73
CA PHE A 240 12.79 -0.14 22.33
C PHE A 240 12.71 -0.26 20.79
N TYR A 241 12.75 -1.51 20.31
CA TYR A 241 12.57 -1.85 18.91
C TYR A 241 11.09 -1.99 18.61
N LEU A 242 10.55 -1.11 17.77
CA LEU A 242 9.14 -1.13 17.38
C LEU A 242 8.98 -1.65 15.94
N CYS A 243 8.20 -2.71 15.74
CA CYS A 243 7.70 -3.09 14.43
C CYS A 243 6.20 -2.71 14.33
N PRO A 244 5.86 -1.49 13.84
CA PRO A 244 4.49 -0.98 13.86
C PRO A 244 3.65 -1.49 12.68
N GLN A 245 4.10 -2.54 12.02
CA GLN A 245 3.42 -3.14 10.90
C GLN A 245 2.38 -4.17 11.35
N ASN A 246 1.36 -4.38 10.52
CA ASN A 246 0.44 -5.49 10.73
C ASN A 246 1.21 -6.81 10.71
N CYS A 247 0.93 -7.70 11.66
CA CYS A 247 1.64 -8.97 11.85
C CYS A 247 1.68 -9.86 10.58
N ILE A 248 0.68 -9.75 9.70
CA ILE A 248 0.65 -10.48 8.41
C ILE A 248 1.73 -10.02 7.42
N LYS A 249 2.36 -8.86 7.62
CA LYS A 249 3.50 -8.39 6.81
C LYS A 249 4.83 -8.98 7.26
N ILE A 250 4.88 -9.55 8.46
CA ILE A 250 6.10 -10.12 9.02
C ILE A 250 6.34 -11.50 8.37
N HIS A 251 7.13 -11.48 7.29
CA HIS A 251 7.47 -12.67 6.53
C HIS A 251 8.35 -13.61 7.36
N PRO A 252 8.29 -14.96 7.17
CA PRO A 252 9.16 -15.91 7.88
C PRO A 252 10.66 -15.60 7.80
N ASP A 253 11.12 -14.99 6.71
CA ASP A 253 12.53 -14.59 6.56
C ASP A 253 12.99 -13.53 7.57
N MET A 254 12.05 -12.88 8.26
CA MET A 254 12.35 -11.91 9.34
C MET A 254 12.48 -12.55 10.71
N ASP A 255 12.03 -13.79 10.89
CA ASP A 255 11.95 -14.41 12.20
C ASP A 255 13.35 -14.52 12.87
N VAL A 256 14.32 -15.02 12.10
CA VAL A 256 15.72 -15.16 12.60
C VAL A 256 16.37 -13.78 12.82
N PRO A 257 16.32 -12.81 11.88
CA PRO A 257 16.84 -11.47 12.12
C PRO A 257 16.24 -10.76 13.34
N LEU A 258 14.93 -10.83 13.54
CA LEU A 258 14.29 -10.20 14.71
C LEU A 258 14.74 -10.86 16.04
N ALA A 259 14.84 -12.19 16.06
CA ALA A 259 15.37 -12.90 17.23
C ALA A 259 16.84 -12.54 17.49
N GLU A 260 17.65 -12.39 16.43
CA GLU A 260 19.07 -12.10 16.54
C GLU A 260 19.33 -10.67 17.05
N ILE A 261 18.49 -9.70 16.70
CA ILE A 261 18.54 -8.35 17.31
C ILE A 261 18.44 -8.47 18.83
N LEU A 262 17.48 -9.24 19.36
CA LEU A 262 17.30 -9.42 20.80
C LEU A 262 18.43 -10.24 21.45
N ARG A 263 19.09 -11.16 20.71
CA ARG A 263 20.26 -11.89 21.23
C ARG A 263 21.47 -11.01 21.40
N ARG A 264 21.67 -10.05 20.47
CA ARG A 264 22.79 -9.10 20.52
C ARG A 264 22.56 -7.98 21.51
N ASP A 265 21.34 -7.47 21.58
CA ASP A 265 20.92 -6.53 22.62
C ASP A 265 20.10 -7.27 23.69
N ARG A 266 20.78 -7.62 24.80
CA ARG A 266 20.19 -8.46 25.86
C ARG A 266 19.12 -7.75 26.67
N ASP A 267 19.13 -6.43 26.70
CA ASP A 267 18.18 -5.62 27.46
C ASP A 267 17.08 -5.07 26.52
N GLY A 268 17.27 -5.17 25.20
CA GLY A 268 16.34 -4.71 24.18
C GLY A 268 15.01 -5.46 24.20
N ARG A 269 13.94 -4.76 23.79
CA ARG A 269 12.58 -5.29 23.69
C ARG A 269 12.00 -5.08 22.32
N LEU A 270 11.36 -6.11 21.77
CA LEU A 270 10.62 -6.05 20.52
C LEU A 270 9.14 -5.82 20.80
N VAL A 271 8.58 -4.76 20.21
CA VAL A 271 7.19 -4.38 20.41
C VAL A 271 6.44 -4.42 19.09
N LEU A 272 5.26 -5.00 19.11
CA LEU A 272 4.31 -5.12 18.01
C LEU A 272 2.96 -4.54 18.41
N PHE A 273 2.07 -4.40 17.44
CA PHE A 273 0.65 -4.13 17.68
C PHE A 273 -0.20 -5.36 17.32
N GLU A 274 -1.33 -5.50 18.01
CA GLU A 274 -2.35 -6.49 17.64
C GLU A 274 -2.83 -6.25 16.22
N GLY A 275 -2.93 -7.34 15.45
CA GLY A 275 -3.60 -7.33 14.15
C GLY A 275 -5.12 -7.22 14.27
N ALA A 276 -5.79 -6.98 13.15
CA ALA A 276 -7.25 -6.89 13.12
C ALA A 276 -7.95 -8.22 13.51
N ASP A 277 -7.29 -9.36 13.27
CA ASP A 277 -7.75 -10.67 13.72
C ASP A 277 -6.81 -11.19 14.81
N PRO A 278 -7.31 -11.47 16.03
CA PRO A 278 -6.50 -12.00 17.14
C PRO A 278 -5.76 -13.30 16.80
N ASN A 279 -6.31 -14.13 15.91
CA ASN A 279 -5.67 -15.37 15.49
C ASN A 279 -4.35 -15.12 14.76
N TRP A 280 -4.20 -14.02 14.04
CA TRP A 280 -2.96 -13.71 13.32
C TRP A 280 -1.78 -13.48 14.26
N ASN A 281 -2.02 -12.79 15.36
CA ASN A 281 -0.97 -12.61 16.39
C ASN A 281 -0.58 -13.95 17.03
N GLN A 282 -1.56 -14.80 17.33
CA GLN A 282 -1.29 -16.11 17.90
C GLN A 282 -0.45 -16.97 16.94
N LEU A 283 -0.82 -17.03 15.66
CA LEU A 283 -0.08 -17.75 14.63
C LEU A 283 1.36 -17.23 14.48
N LEU A 284 1.56 -15.91 14.53
CA LEU A 284 2.88 -15.29 14.48
C LEU A 284 3.73 -15.72 15.71
N LEU A 285 3.18 -15.60 16.92
CA LEU A 285 3.88 -15.93 18.15
C LEU A 285 4.21 -17.42 18.22
N ASP A 286 3.31 -18.31 17.78
CA ASP A 286 3.56 -19.74 17.74
C ASP A 286 4.68 -20.11 16.74
N ARG A 287 4.74 -19.40 15.58
CA ARG A 287 5.84 -19.52 14.63
C ARG A 287 7.17 -19.04 15.23
N TRP A 288 7.15 -18.00 16.06
CA TRP A 288 8.34 -17.42 16.66
C TRP A 288 8.90 -18.20 17.85
N ARG A 289 8.07 -18.91 18.63
CA ARG A 289 8.52 -19.66 19.82
C ARG A 289 9.76 -20.53 19.59
N PRO A 290 9.83 -21.39 18.56
CA PRO A 290 11.00 -22.21 18.32
C PRO A 290 12.23 -21.42 17.84
N VAL A 291 12.03 -20.24 17.22
CA VAL A 291 13.11 -19.40 16.69
C VAL A 291 13.68 -18.47 17.75
N PHE A 292 12.81 -17.82 18.53
CA PHE A 292 13.19 -16.87 19.58
C PHE A 292 13.68 -17.56 20.85
N GLY A 293 13.09 -18.71 21.24
CA GLY A 293 13.45 -19.36 22.50
C GLY A 293 13.20 -18.45 23.71
N ALA A 294 14.23 -18.21 24.52
CA ALA A 294 14.14 -17.35 25.72
C ALA A 294 13.86 -15.86 25.39
N GLU A 295 14.22 -15.40 24.19
CA GLU A 295 13.97 -14.01 23.77
C GLU A 295 12.49 -13.69 23.64
N MET A 296 11.59 -14.70 23.57
CA MET A 296 10.14 -14.50 23.59
C MET A 296 9.63 -13.70 24.80
N ASP A 297 10.30 -13.80 25.95
CA ASP A 297 9.93 -13.05 27.17
C ASP A 297 10.15 -11.53 27.00
N ARG A 298 10.84 -11.13 25.93
CA ARG A 298 11.13 -9.74 25.59
C ARG A 298 10.34 -9.24 24.38
N VAL A 299 9.35 -10.01 23.93
CA VAL A 299 8.40 -9.62 22.88
C VAL A 299 7.11 -9.14 23.56
N THR A 300 6.67 -7.94 23.21
CA THR A 300 5.44 -7.33 23.71
C THR A 300 4.49 -7.04 22.54
N VAL A 301 3.23 -7.44 22.67
CA VAL A 301 2.17 -7.12 21.72
C VAL A 301 1.23 -6.12 22.37
N LEU A 302 1.21 -4.88 21.87
CA LEU A 302 0.34 -3.83 22.36
C LEU A 302 -1.03 -3.90 21.69
N PRO A 303 -2.12 -3.60 22.39
CA PRO A 303 -3.44 -3.53 21.78
C PRO A 303 -3.50 -2.45 20.70
N HIS A 304 -4.42 -2.62 19.74
CA HIS A 304 -4.71 -1.61 18.73
C HIS A 304 -5.03 -0.26 19.39
N ARG A 305 -4.51 0.84 18.82
CA ARG A 305 -4.64 2.18 19.36
C ARG A 305 -5.17 3.17 18.32
N PRO A 306 -5.95 4.19 18.74
CA PRO A 306 -6.27 5.33 17.90
C PRO A 306 -4.99 6.03 17.41
N LEU A 307 -5.08 6.74 16.27
CA LEU A 307 -3.93 7.34 15.59
C LEU A 307 -3.02 8.18 16.50
N ASP A 308 -3.58 9.05 17.34
CA ASP A 308 -2.78 9.90 18.24
C ASP A 308 -1.95 9.07 19.24
N ALA A 309 -2.56 8.06 19.86
CA ALA A 309 -1.88 7.15 20.78
C ALA A 309 -0.88 6.22 20.05
N PHE A 310 -1.19 5.82 18.82
CA PHE A 310 -0.26 5.07 17.96
C PHE A 310 0.98 5.89 17.64
N LEU A 311 0.83 7.16 17.25
CA LEU A 311 1.94 8.08 17.02
C LEU A 311 2.75 8.32 18.30
N GLY A 312 2.07 8.35 19.48
CA GLY A 312 2.73 8.42 20.77
C GLY A 312 3.66 7.24 21.04
N VAL A 313 3.23 6.02 20.72
CA VAL A 313 4.06 4.81 20.86
C VAL A 313 5.25 4.85 19.88
N ILE A 314 5.02 5.28 18.63
CA ILE A 314 6.13 5.47 17.67
C ILE A 314 7.15 6.48 18.24
N ALA A 315 6.68 7.61 18.75
CA ALA A 315 7.56 8.65 19.28
C ALA A 315 8.35 8.22 20.53
N ALA A 316 7.90 7.16 21.22
CA ALA A 316 8.60 6.58 22.38
C ALA A 316 9.63 5.52 22.00
N ALA A 317 9.64 5.04 20.75
CA ALA A 317 10.55 4.02 20.27
C ALA A 317 11.94 4.60 19.97
N ASP A 318 13.00 3.81 20.19
CA ASP A 318 14.35 4.16 19.80
C ASP A 318 14.59 3.83 18.33
N VAL A 319 14.06 2.70 17.86
CA VAL A 319 14.25 2.18 16.50
C VAL A 319 12.95 1.60 15.99
N VAL A 320 12.56 1.97 14.77
CA VAL A 320 11.49 1.29 14.03
C VAL A 320 12.08 0.27 13.07
N LEU A 321 11.56 -0.94 13.12
CA LEU A 321 11.95 -2.06 12.27
C LEU A 321 10.97 -2.16 11.08
N ASP A 322 11.45 -1.86 9.87
CA ASP A 322 10.66 -2.03 8.64
C ASP A 322 10.60 -3.50 8.24
N THR A 323 9.49 -3.92 7.68
CA THR A 323 9.28 -5.29 7.22
C THR A 323 9.71 -5.49 5.77
N TRP A 324 10.07 -6.74 5.43
CA TRP A 324 10.28 -7.19 4.06
C TRP A 324 9.65 -8.57 3.84
N PRO A 325 9.30 -8.96 2.62
CA PRO A 325 9.45 -8.27 1.33
C PRO A 325 8.46 -7.12 1.11
N PHE A 326 7.45 -6.95 1.95
CA PHE A 326 6.49 -5.84 1.91
C PHE A 326 6.76 -4.87 3.07
N GLY A 327 7.26 -3.70 2.73
CA GLY A 327 7.64 -2.67 3.70
C GLY A 327 6.50 -1.74 4.12
N ALA A 328 6.87 -0.76 4.91
CA ALA A 328 5.98 0.32 5.32
C ALA A 328 5.73 1.30 4.16
N GLY A 329 4.47 1.71 4.01
CA GLY A 329 4.07 2.81 3.14
C GLY A 329 3.67 4.02 3.99
N ASN A 330 2.39 4.09 4.36
CA ASN A 330 1.83 5.14 5.22
C ASN A 330 2.57 5.32 6.56
N THR A 331 2.93 4.21 7.20
CA THR A 331 3.60 4.22 8.52
C THR A 331 4.97 4.88 8.48
N ASN A 332 5.68 4.88 7.33
CA ASN A 332 6.95 5.59 7.19
C ASN A 332 6.81 7.09 7.38
N TYR A 333 5.82 7.71 6.73
CA TYR A 333 5.56 9.13 6.91
C TYR A 333 5.24 9.48 8.36
N GLN A 334 4.51 8.60 9.04
CA GLN A 334 4.18 8.73 10.46
C GLN A 334 5.43 8.63 11.34
N THR A 335 6.27 7.65 11.08
CA THR A 335 7.52 7.41 11.83
C THR A 335 8.51 8.56 11.65
N PHE A 336 8.77 8.97 10.43
CA PHE A 336 9.66 10.10 10.16
C PHE A 336 9.13 11.42 10.71
N ALA A 337 7.80 11.62 10.73
CA ALA A 337 7.21 12.79 11.37
C ALA A 337 7.44 12.83 12.90
N MET A 338 7.62 11.67 13.53
CA MET A 338 7.99 11.56 14.96
C MET A 338 9.50 11.69 15.20
N GLY A 339 10.32 11.64 14.16
CA GLY A 339 11.77 11.76 14.25
C GLY A 339 12.47 10.47 14.65
N VAL A 340 11.83 9.32 14.47
CA VAL A 340 12.39 8.02 14.83
C VAL A 340 13.06 7.36 13.60
N PRO A 341 14.28 6.81 13.73
CA PRO A 341 14.95 6.12 12.64
C PRO A 341 14.25 4.81 12.28
N VAL A 342 14.28 4.46 11.00
CA VAL A 342 13.67 3.23 10.48
C VAL A 342 14.76 2.38 9.83
N VAL A 343 15.06 1.22 10.38
CA VAL A 343 15.94 0.26 9.69
C VAL A 343 15.16 -0.45 8.61
N THR A 344 15.70 -0.49 7.40
CA THR A 344 15.03 -1.14 6.26
C THR A 344 15.98 -2.02 5.47
N LEU A 345 15.45 -3.15 5.00
CA LEU A 345 16.08 -4.01 3.99
C LEU A 345 15.23 -3.96 2.73
N PRO A 346 15.63 -3.18 1.70
CA PRO A 346 14.82 -3.01 0.50
C PRO A 346 14.59 -4.31 -0.26
N GLY A 347 13.33 -4.60 -0.57
CA GLY A 347 12.95 -5.74 -1.39
C GLY A 347 13.23 -5.53 -2.89
N ARG A 348 12.87 -6.53 -3.70
CA ARG A 348 13.00 -6.51 -5.17
C ARG A 348 11.96 -5.63 -5.86
N TRP A 349 10.81 -5.38 -5.22
CA TRP A 349 9.64 -4.73 -5.80
C TRP A 349 9.33 -3.44 -5.05
N ILE A 350 8.63 -2.50 -5.69
CA ILE A 350 8.24 -1.21 -5.10
C ILE A 350 7.67 -1.35 -3.68
N ARG A 351 6.87 -2.39 -3.43
CA ARG A 351 6.20 -2.65 -2.15
C ARG A 351 7.14 -2.88 -0.95
N GLY A 352 8.40 -3.20 -1.20
CA GLY A 352 9.46 -3.31 -0.18
C GLY A 352 10.50 -2.18 -0.25
N ARG A 353 10.21 -1.07 -0.92
CA ARG A 353 11.20 -0.04 -1.23
C ARG A 353 10.76 1.39 -0.84
N GLY A 354 9.63 1.51 -0.16
CA GLY A 354 9.11 2.82 0.25
C GLY A 354 10.06 3.55 1.20
N THR A 355 10.59 2.89 2.22
CA THR A 355 11.56 3.45 3.16
C THR A 355 12.86 3.85 2.48
N LEU A 356 13.37 3.00 1.55
CA LEU A 356 14.53 3.35 0.73
C LEU A 356 14.31 4.64 -0.07
N ALA A 357 13.12 4.78 -0.68
CA ALA A 357 12.79 5.99 -1.46
C ALA A 357 12.82 7.26 -0.59
N HIS A 358 12.28 7.17 0.64
CA HIS A 358 12.33 8.28 1.58
C HIS A 358 13.77 8.64 1.97
N TYR A 359 14.60 7.65 2.31
CA TYR A 359 16.01 7.90 2.64
C TYR A 359 16.81 8.47 1.47
N LYS A 360 16.61 7.95 0.26
CA LYS A 360 17.21 8.55 -0.95
C LYS A 360 16.78 10.01 -1.15
N HIS A 361 15.50 10.31 -0.91
CA HIS A 361 14.99 11.68 -1.01
C HIS A 361 15.59 12.61 0.04
N MET A 362 15.88 12.10 1.24
CA MET A 362 16.58 12.84 2.31
C MET A 362 18.09 12.94 2.10
N GLY A 363 18.66 12.18 1.14
CA GLY A 363 20.12 12.11 0.95
C GLY A 363 20.85 11.35 2.06
N PHE A 364 20.19 10.35 2.67
CA PHE A 364 20.68 9.59 3.81
C PHE A 364 20.59 8.09 3.53
N SER A 365 21.55 7.27 4.01
CA SER A 365 21.62 5.84 3.72
C SER A 365 21.97 4.93 4.91
N ASP A 366 22.38 5.51 6.06
CA ASP A 366 22.95 4.73 7.17
C ASP A 366 21.98 3.75 7.83
N CYS A 367 20.66 3.92 7.59
CA CYS A 367 19.63 3.00 8.05
C CYS A 367 19.14 2.02 6.96
N VAL A 368 19.82 1.96 5.79
CA VAL A 368 19.44 1.12 4.66
C VAL A 368 20.40 -0.06 4.56
N ALA A 369 19.93 -1.25 4.91
CA ALA A 369 20.69 -2.48 4.85
C ALA A 369 20.68 -3.10 3.45
N ALA A 370 21.77 -3.76 3.06
CA ALA A 370 21.88 -4.57 1.85
C ALA A 370 21.66 -6.08 2.13
N THR A 371 21.81 -6.51 3.37
CA THR A 371 21.67 -7.91 3.78
C THR A 371 20.90 -8.00 5.11
N PRO A 372 20.30 -9.18 5.44
CA PRO A 372 19.70 -9.39 6.76
C PRO A 372 20.68 -9.18 7.92
N GLU A 373 21.95 -9.55 7.75
CA GLU A 373 22.99 -9.34 8.75
C GLU A 373 23.23 -7.84 9.00
N GLU A 374 23.38 -7.05 7.95
CA GLU A 374 23.54 -5.60 8.06
C GLU A 374 22.30 -4.93 8.68
N TYR A 375 21.10 -5.45 8.40
CA TYR A 375 19.87 -4.99 9.04
C TYR A 375 19.92 -5.18 10.57
N ILE A 376 20.40 -6.34 11.03
CA ILE A 376 20.57 -6.64 12.45
C ILE A 376 21.61 -5.66 13.05
N GLU A 377 22.77 -5.49 12.40
CA GLU A 377 23.85 -4.64 12.88
C GLU A 377 23.38 -3.17 13.02
N ILE A 378 22.71 -2.64 12.02
CA ILE A 378 22.17 -1.27 12.05
C ILE A 378 21.12 -1.14 13.16
N ALA A 379 20.20 -2.10 13.29
CA ALA A 379 19.16 -2.05 14.31
C ALA A 379 19.76 -2.03 15.73
N VAL A 380 20.71 -2.93 16.02
CA VAL A 380 21.39 -3.01 17.33
C VAL A 380 22.19 -1.73 17.59
N ARG A 381 22.93 -1.24 16.58
CA ARG A 381 23.70 -0.02 16.72
C ARG A 381 22.84 1.20 17.04
N LEU A 382 21.72 1.39 16.31
CA LEU A 382 20.75 2.47 16.60
C LEU A 382 20.15 2.37 18.01
N GLY A 383 19.94 1.15 18.52
CA GLY A 383 19.37 0.95 19.85
C GLY A 383 20.37 1.07 21.01
N THR A 384 21.68 0.89 20.74
CA THR A 384 22.69 0.77 21.81
C THR A 384 23.79 1.82 21.76
N ASP A 385 23.98 2.51 20.63
CA ASP A 385 25.02 3.53 20.44
C ASP A 385 24.39 4.93 20.36
N ALA A 386 24.45 5.67 21.46
CA ALA A 386 23.89 7.01 21.57
C ALA A 386 24.59 8.07 20.69
N GLU A 387 25.76 7.75 20.12
CA GLU A 387 26.51 8.63 19.24
C GLU A 387 26.20 8.40 17.76
N PHE A 388 25.56 7.28 17.43
CA PHE A 388 25.12 6.95 16.06
C PHE A 388 23.78 7.57 15.72
#